data_4d00189639d5f5fccfacb2289cf19c30
#
_entry.id   4d00189639d5f5fccfacb2289cf19c30
#
_cell.length_a   1.000
_cell.length_b   1.000
_cell.length_c   1.000
_cell.angle_alpha   90.00
_cell.angle_beta   90.00
_cell.angle_gamma   90.00
#
_symmetry.space_group_name_H-M   'P 1'
#
loop_
_entity.id
_entity.type
_entity.pdbx_description
1 polymer ?
#
loop_
_entity_poly.entity_id
_entity_poly.type
_entity_poly.pdbx_seq_one_letter_code
_entity_poly.pdbx_strand_id
1 'polypeptide(L)'
;MAFEGLSEKLNNVFKKLKSRGKLTESDVKEAMREVRLALLEADVSYKVVKDFVKSVTERAVGEEVLASLTPAQQVIKIVNEELVSLMGNSNARINMASKPPTVIMMCGLQGSGKTTHAAKLAKLLKKEGHRPLLAACDIYRPAAINQLQVVGGKADVKVFEMGQTDPVVIAKKALAYAKDYGHDILIIDTAGRLHIDEALMDELVNIKKETNPDEIMLVVDAMTGQDAVNVAKAFDDAVGITGVLMSKLDSDTRGGAATGFFRFLRYFWVGNVITHSCYKTPSKTAVAFEVIREKAAVTFSFFP
;
A
#
# COMPACT_ATOMS: atom_id res chain seq x y z
N MET A 1 9.72 -14.09 1.12
CA MET A 1 8.55 -13.16 1.06
C MET A 1 8.86 -11.90 1.85
N ALA A 2 8.31 -10.74 1.43
CA ALA A 2 8.45 -9.53 2.21
C ALA A 2 7.99 -9.78 3.67
N PHE A 3 8.73 -9.27 4.66
CA PHE A 3 8.47 -9.44 6.10
C PHE A 3 8.71 -10.83 6.74
N GLU A 4 9.03 -11.91 6.02
CA GLU A 4 9.35 -13.20 6.68
C GLU A 4 10.55 -13.08 7.62
N GLY A 5 11.65 -12.49 7.14
CA GLY A 5 12.84 -12.27 7.95
C GLY A 5 12.58 -11.38 9.17
N LEU A 6 11.73 -10.35 9.03
CA LEU A 6 11.33 -9.51 10.16
C LEU A 6 10.50 -10.29 11.17
N SER A 7 9.50 -11.05 10.71
CA SER A 7 8.65 -11.85 11.58
C SER A 7 9.45 -12.90 12.36
N GLU A 8 10.42 -13.56 11.71
CA GLU A 8 11.30 -14.54 12.36
C GLU A 8 12.17 -13.89 13.45
N LYS A 9 12.78 -12.74 13.15
CA LYS A 9 13.60 -12.00 14.12
C LYS A 9 12.79 -11.52 15.31
N LEU A 10 11.62 -10.92 15.09
CA LEU A 10 10.73 -10.50 16.16
C LEU A 10 10.27 -11.69 17.02
N ASN A 11 9.92 -12.82 16.40
CA ASN A 11 9.56 -14.04 17.14
C ASN A 11 10.71 -14.55 18.00
N ASN A 12 11.96 -14.47 17.54
CA ASN A 12 13.13 -14.88 18.32
C ASN A 12 13.35 -13.96 19.54
N VAL A 13 13.19 -12.64 19.38
CA VAL A 13 13.24 -11.68 20.48
C VAL A 13 12.13 -11.99 21.50
N PHE A 14 10.92 -12.23 21.05
CA PHE A 14 9.77 -12.54 21.91
C PHE A 14 9.91 -13.88 22.65
N LYS A 15 10.51 -14.89 22.02
CA LYS A 15 10.84 -16.16 22.70
C LYS A 15 11.83 -15.94 23.84
N LYS A 16 12.89 -15.12 23.61
CA LYS A 16 13.86 -14.78 24.65
C LYS A 16 13.19 -14.04 25.82
N LEU A 17 12.30 -13.08 25.54
CA LEU A 17 11.56 -12.37 26.60
C LEU A 17 10.66 -13.32 27.41
N LYS A 18 9.94 -14.23 26.73
CA LYS A 18 9.05 -15.21 27.41
C LYS A 18 9.82 -16.20 28.29
N SER A 19 11.07 -16.52 27.99
CA SER A 19 11.89 -17.41 28.80
C SER A 19 12.39 -16.78 30.11
N ARG A 20 12.30 -15.45 30.27
CA ARG A 20 12.66 -14.71 31.48
C ARG A 20 11.41 -14.58 32.37
N GLY A 21 11.41 -15.17 33.55
CA GLY A 21 10.24 -15.16 34.45
C GLY A 21 9.88 -13.78 35.00
N LYS A 22 10.89 -12.98 35.37
CA LYS A 22 10.73 -11.57 35.73
C LYS A 22 11.48 -10.71 34.74
N LEU A 23 10.92 -9.58 34.35
CA LEU A 23 11.57 -8.62 33.48
C LEU A 23 12.02 -7.40 34.26
N THR A 24 13.24 -6.96 33.98
CA THR A 24 13.79 -5.69 34.42
C THR A 24 13.73 -4.65 33.31
N GLU A 25 13.85 -3.39 33.66
CA GLU A 25 13.98 -2.30 32.67
C GLU A 25 15.12 -2.56 31.68
N SER A 26 16.23 -3.14 32.15
CA SER A 26 17.39 -3.50 31.32
C SER A 26 17.02 -4.56 30.28
N ASP A 27 16.23 -5.57 30.66
CA ASP A 27 15.77 -6.63 29.74
C ASP A 27 14.88 -6.09 28.64
N VAL A 28 13.99 -5.16 28.99
CA VAL A 28 13.14 -4.46 28.00
C VAL A 28 13.98 -3.64 27.04
N LYS A 29 14.95 -2.86 27.54
CA LYS A 29 15.87 -2.06 26.69
C LYS A 29 16.70 -2.93 25.77
N GLU A 30 17.21 -4.08 26.24
CA GLU A 30 17.94 -5.04 25.41
C GLU A 30 17.06 -5.60 24.29
N ALA A 31 15.83 -6.04 24.63
CA ALA A 31 14.87 -6.53 23.63
C ALA A 31 14.52 -5.46 22.58
N MET A 32 14.31 -4.22 23.01
CA MET A 32 14.01 -3.11 22.09
C MET A 32 15.21 -2.76 21.19
N ARG A 33 16.42 -3.01 21.64
CA ARG A 33 17.61 -2.89 20.78
C ARG A 33 17.61 -3.94 19.67
N GLU A 34 17.28 -5.21 19.97
CA GLU A 34 17.13 -6.26 18.94
C GLU A 34 15.98 -5.96 17.98
N VAL A 35 14.82 -5.51 18.50
CA VAL A 35 13.69 -5.09 17.67
C VAL A 35 14.07 -3.94 16.74
N ARG A 36 14.82 -2.94 17.24
CA ARG A 36 15.33 -1.84 16.42
C ARG A 36 16.19 -2.34 15.27
N LEU A 37 17.11 -3.26 15.52
CA LEU A 37 17.97 -3.83 14.48
C LEU A 37 17.14 -4.59 13.44
N ALA A 38 16.18 -5.40 13.88
CA ALA A 38 15.30 -6.14 13.00
C ALA A 38 14.48 -5.23 12.06
N LEU A 39 13.96 -4.11 12.58
CA LEU A 39 13.22 -3.12 11.78
C LEU A 39 14.13 -2.38 10.79
N LEU A 40 15.35 -2.00 11.18
CA LEU A 40 16.32 -1.36 10.28
C LEU A 40 16.77 -2.30 9.16
N GLU A 41 17.01 -3.58 9.47
CA GLU A 41 17.33 -4.60 8.47
C GLU A 41 16.17 -4.90 7.51
N ALA A 42 14.92 -4.67 7.95
CA ALA A 42 13.74 -4.72 7.11
C ALA A 42 13.53 -3.45 6.27
N ASP A 43 14.51 -2.54 6.24
CA ASP A 43 14.46 -1.27 5.49
C ASP A 43 13.40 -0.27 5.99
N VAL A 44 13.04 -0.35 7.29
CA VAL A 44 12.20 0.68 7.92
C VAL A 44 13.04 1.93 8.17
N SER A 45 12.51 3.13 7.89
CA SER A 45 13.25 4.37 8.05
C SER A 45 13.70 4.59 9.50
N TYR A 46 14.93 5.08 9.68
CA TYR A 46 15.51 5.32 10.99
C TYR A 46 14.66 6.18 11.92
N LYS A 47 13.98 7.20 11.35
CA LYS A 47 13.10 8.09 12.12
C LYS A 47 11.88 7.33 12.66
N VAL A 48 11.25 6.51 11.84
CA VAL A 48 10.11 5.68 12.24
C VAL A 48 10.53 4.69 13.32
N VAL A 49 11.66 4.01 13.12
CA VAL A 49 12.20 3.05 14.10
C VAL A 49 12.54 3.71 15.43
N LYS A 50 13.13 4.92 15.41
CA LYS A 50 13.46 5.68 16.61
C LYS A 50 12.19 6.04 17.41
N ASP A 51 11.19 6.58 16.73
CA ASP A 51 9.93 6.99 17.35
C ASP A 51 9.19 5.76 17.91
N PHE A 52 9.16 4.66 17.17
CA PHE A 52 8.56 3.39 17.59
C PHE A 52 9.24 2.82 18.84
N VAL A 53 10.57 2.66 18.81
CA VAL A 53 11.32 2.11 19.96
C VAL A 53 11.15 2.97 21.20
N LYS A 54 11.10 4.30 21.03
CA LYS A 54 10.84 5.23 22.12
C LYS A 54 9.46 4.99 22.74
N SER A 55 8.40 4.99 21.91
CA SER A 55 7.02 4.79 22.36
C SER A 55 6.85 3.44 23.08
N VAL A 56 7.36 2.35 22.48
CA VAL A 56 7.29 1.02 23.11
C VAL A 56 8.04 0.98 24.43
N THR A 57 9.26 1.55 24.50
CA THR A 57 10.08 1.53 25.71
C THR A 57 9.39 2.29 26.85
N GLU A 58 8.88 3.48 26.58
CA GLU A 58 8.16 4.30 27.56
C GLU A 58 6.94 3.57 28.15
N ARG A 59 6.18 2.86 27.30
CA ARG A 59 5.01 2.07 27.73
C ARG A 59 5.41 0.78 28.46
N ALA A 60 6.49 0.12 28.01
CA ALA A 60 6.89 -1.20 28.52
C ALA A 60 7.66 -1.15 29.84
N VAL A 61 8.27 -0.02 30.18
CA VAL A 61 9.04 0.18 31.43
C VAL A 61 8.15 0.64 32.59
N GLY A 62 6.86 0.91 32.34
CA GLY A 62 5.92 1.29 33.40
C GLY A 62 5.83 0.24 34.53
N GLU A 63 5.72 0.69 35.79
CA GLU A 63 5.67 -0.19 36.96
C GLU A 63 4.56 -1.25 36.86
N GLU A 64 3.40 -0.89 36.32
CA GLU A 64 2.27 -1.80 36.12
C GLU A 64 2.61 -2.99 35.19
N VAL A 65 3.45 -2.75 34.16
CA VAL A 65 3.88 -3.78 33.21
C VAL A 65 4.90 -4.72 33.85
N LEU A 66 5.92 -4.15 34.53
CA LEU A 66 7.00 -4.92 35.15
C LEU A 66 6.54 -5.71 36.37
N ALA A 67 5.58 -5.18 37.11
CA ALA A 67 4.97 -5.83 38.28
C ALA A 67 3.88 -6.86 37.93
N SER A 68 3.46 -6.97 36.68
CA SER A 68 2.42 -7.91 36.24
C SER A 68 2.87 -9.37 36.39
N LEU A 69 1.90 -10.29 36.53
CA LEU A 69 2.18 -11.74 36.53
C LEU A 69 2.74 -12.26 35.19
N THR A 70 2.54 -11.50 34.12
CA THR A 70 2.97 -11.86 32.75
C THR A 70 3.65 -10.69 32.03
N PRO A 71 4.79 -10.16 32.56
CA PRO A 71 5.38 -8.93 32.01
C PRO A 71 5.83 -9.10 30.55
N ALA A 72 6.37 -10.25 30.17
CA ALA A 72 6.77 -10.52 28.79
C ALA A 72 5.59 -10.48 27.82
N GLN A 73 4.43 -10.96 28.20
CA GLN A 73 3.21 -10.90 27.37
C GLN A 73 2.72 -9.46 27.22
N GLN A 74 2.80 -8.66 28.27
CA GLN A 74 2.44 -7.24 28.22
C GLN A 74 3.37 -6.45 27.28
N VAL A 75 4.68 -6.68 27.35
CA VAL A 75 5.64 -6.05 26.43
C VAL A 75 5.34 -6.45 24.98
N ILE A 76 5.10 -7.73 24.70
CA ILE A 76 4.76 -8.21 23.36
C ILE A 76 3.46 -7.57 22.85
N LYS A 77 2.45 -7.45 23.72
CA LYS A 77 1.19 -6.77 23.39
C LYS A 77 1.43 -5.31 23.01
N ILE A 78 2.23 -4.58 23.80
CA ILE A 78 2.58 -3.19 23.51
C ILE A 78 3.29 -3.05 22.17
N VAL A 79 4.28 -3.92 21.89
CA VAL A 79 4.98 -3.95 20.59
C VAL A 79 3.99 -4.16 19.44
N ASN A 80 3.06 -5.10 19.60
CA ASN A 80 2.05 -5.38 18.59
C ASN A 80 1.10 -4.20 18.36
N GLU A 81 0.61 -3.58 19.42
CA GLU A 81 -0.25 -2.39 19.32
C GLU A 81 0.45 -1.24 18.59
N GLU A 82 1.71 -0.99 18.90
CA GLU A 82 2.50 0.04 18.23
C GLU A 82 2.78 -0.31 16.75
N LEU A 83 3.05 -1.58 16.43
CA LEU A 83 3.17 -2.03 15.04
C LEU A 83 1.85 -1.84 14.27
N VAL A 84 0.72 -2.19 14.87
CA VAL A 84 -0.60 -1.97 14.28
C VAL A 84 -0.86 -0.48 14.08
N SER A 85 -0.49 0.36 15.05
CA SER A 85 -0.60 1.82 14.94
C SER A 85 0.26 2.37 13.81
N LEU A 86 1.49 1.88 13.65
CA LEU A 86 2.37 2.24 12.54
C LEU A 86 1.80 1.86 11.16
N MET A 87 1.01 0.79 11.10
CA MET A 87 0.41 0.27 9.87
C MET A 87 -0.98 0.85 9.57
N GLY A 88 -1.46 1.78 10.42
CA GLY A 88 -2.81 2.33 10.34
C GLY A 88 -3.84 1.43 11.01
N ASN A 89 -4.65 2.02 11.88
CA ASN A 89 -5.58 1.28 12.76
C ASN A 89 -6.82 0.74 12.03
N SER A 90 -7.08 1.12 10.77
CA SER A 90 -8.29 0.75 10.05
C SER A 90 -8.01 0.41 8.58
N ASN A 91 -8.80 -0.52 8.04
CA ASN A 91 -8.84 -0.77 6.61
C ASN A 91 -9.49 0.42 5.90
N ALA A 92 -8.75 1.02 5.00
CA ALA A 92 -9.27 2.06 4.13
C ALA A 92 -9.94 1.46 2.90
N ARG A 93 -11.10 1.97 2.56
CA ARG A 93 -11.83 1.61 1.33
C ARG A 93 -11.71 2.75 0.32
N ILE A 94 -11.88 2.42 -0.96
CA ILE A 94 -12.02 3.43 -2.01
C ILE A 94 -13.22 4.30 -1.68
N ASN A 95 -13.05 5.60 -1.75
CA ASN A 95 -14.11 6.56 -1.55
C ASN A 95 -14.99 6.60 -2.81
N MET A 96 -16.16 5.99 -2.73
CA MET A 96 -17.10 5.98 -3.83
C MET A 96 -17.83 7.31 -3.94
N ALA A 97 -17.87 7.86 -5.15
CA ALA A 97 -18.60 9.09 -5.42
C ALA A 97 -20.09 8.94 -5.14
N SER A 98 -20.70 9.98 -4.60
CA SER A 98 -22.17 10.00 -4.39
C SER A 98 -22.95 9.99 -5.70
N LYS A 99 -22.32 10.44 -6.80
CA LYS A 99 -22.88 10.42 -8.16
C LYS A 99 -21.90 9.72 -9.09
N PRO A 100 -22.31 8.63 -9.76
CA PRO A 100 -21.43 7.92 -10.71
C PRO A 100 -21.03 8.81 -11.91
N PRO A 101 -19.86 8.54 -12.51
CA PRO A 101 -18.87 7.54 -12.10
C PRO A 101 -17.95 8.02 -10.97
N THR A 102 -17.49 7.10 -10.12
CA THR A 102 -16.30 7.31 -9.29
C THR A 102 -15.07 7.35 -10.17
N VAL A 103 -14.29 8.41 -10.09
CA VAL A 103 -13.10 8.60 -10.92
C VAL A 103 -11.85 8.29 -10.10
N ILE A 104 -11.06 7.32 -10.56
CA ILE A 104 -9.80 6.89 -9.95
C ILE A 104 -8.67 7.19 -10.94
N MET A 105 -7.75 8.08 -10.56
CA MET A 105 -6.57 8.39 -11.35
C MET A 105 -5.36 7.60 -10.84
N MET A 106 -4.76 6.77 -11.71
CA MET A 106 -3.55 6.01 -11.39
C MET A 106 -2.32 6.81 -11.82
N CYS A 107 -1.44 7.15 -10.89
CA CYS A 107 -0.19 7.87 -11.17
C CYS A 107 1.03 7.11 -10.65
N GLY A 108 2.25 7.55 -11.02
CA GLY A 108 3.50 6.94 -10.59
C GLY A 108 4.55 6.84 -11.70
N LEU A 109 5.75 6.45 -11.35
CA LEU A 109 6.88 6.34 -12.28
C LEU A 109 6.71 5.19 -13.28
N GLN A 110 7.51 5.21 -14.34
CA GLN A 110 7.55 4.14 -15.34
C GLN A 110 7.97 2.82 -14.67
N GLY A 111 7.33 1.72 -15.08
CA GLY A 111 7.63 0.40 -14.52
C GLY A 111 7.07 0.11 -13.13
N SER A 112 6.42 1.07 -12.47
CA SER A 112 5.79 0.86 -11.15
C SER A 112 4.59 -0.10 -11.18
N GLY A 113 4.02 -0.39 -12.36
CA GLY A 113 2.92 -1.35 -12.51
C GLY A 113 1.53 -0.72 -12.58
N LYS A 114 1.38 0.56 -12.91
CA LYS A 114 0.10 1.27 -13.05
C LYS A 114 -0.92 0.51 -13.90
N THR A 115 -0.58 0.26 -15.16
CA THR A 115 -1.44 -0.44 -16.13
C THR A 115 -1.93 -1.80 -15.62
N THR A 116 -1.02 -2.58 -15.03
CA THR A 116 -1.37 -3.89 -14.47
C THR A 116 -2.33 -3.77 -13.29
N HIS A 117 -2.10 -2.81 -12.39
CA HIS A 117 -2.92 -2.63 -11.20
C HIS A 117 -4.24 -1.93 -11.53
N ALA A 118 -4.29 -1.05 -12.52
CA ALA A 118 -5.54 -0.51 -13.05
C ALA A 118 -6.49 -1.64 -13.50
N ALA A 119 -5.98 -2.58 -14.30
CA ALA A 119 -6.78 -3.72 -14.75
C ALA A 119 -7.17 -4.69 -13.60
N LYS A 120 -6.25 -4.93 -12.64
CA LYS A 120 -6.55 -5.78 -11.46
C LYS A 120 -7.62 -5.13 -10.58
N LEU A 121 -7.50 -3.82 -10.31
CA LEU A 121 -8.48 -3.06 -9.55
C LEU A 121 -9.84 -3.07 -10.24
N ALA A 122 -9.88 -2.80 -11.55
CA ALA A 122 -11.10 -2.88 -12.34
C ALA A 122 -11.77 -4.26 -12.23
N LYS A 123 -10.99 -5.34 -12.32
CA LYS A 123 -11.49 -6.71 -12.18
C LYS A 123 -12.06 -6.98 -10.77
N LEU A 124 -11.40 -6.47 -9.72
CA LEU A 124 -11.89 -6.58 -8.35
C LEU A 124 -13.24 -5.88 -8.19
N LEU A 125 -13.31 -4.61 -8.59
CA LEU A 125 -14.54 -3.81 -8.52
C LEU A 125 -15.67 -4.41 -9.36
N LYS A 126 -15.35 -4.99 -10.53
CA LYS A 126 -16.35 -5.73 -11.31
C LYS A 126 -16.89 -6.95 -10.57
N LYS A 127 -16.06 -7.69 -9.81
CA LYS A 127 -16.53 -8.80 -8.98
C LYS A 127 -17.44 -8.34 -7.83
N GLU A 128 -17.26 -7.12 -7.36
CA GLU A 128 -18.10 -6.49 -6.35
C GLU A 128 -19.42 -5.93 -6.92
N GLY A 129 -19.65 -6.10 -8.22
CA GLY A 129 -20.88 -5.73 -8.91
C GLY A 129 -20.83 -4.38 -9.62
N HIS A 130 -19.67 -3.72 -9.64
CA HIS A 130 -19.48 -2.45 -10.35
C HIS A 130 -19.28 -2.63 -11.85
N ARG A 131 -19.41 -1.54 -12.60
CA ARG A 131 -19.23 -1.45 -14.05
C ARG A 131 -18.03 -0.55 -14.42
N PRO A 132 -16.79 -1.00 -14.17
CA PRO A 132 -15.62 -0.18 -14.41
C PRO A 132 -15.35 0.03 -15.91
N LEU A 133 -14.78 1.21 -16.22
CA LEU A 133 -14.16 1.57 -17.50
C LEU A 133 -12.70 1.91 -17.27
N LEU A 134 -11.81 1.41 -18.13
CA LEU A 134 -10.40 1.80 -18.14
C LEU A 134 -10.18 2.86 -19.23
N ALA A 135 -9.42 3.93 -18.93
CA ALA A 135 -9.03 4.94 -19.91
C ALA A 135 -7.52 4.90 -20.17
N ALA A 136 -7.11 4.77 -21.45
CA ALA A 136 -5.72 4.67 -21.88
C ALA A 136 -5.13 6.06 -22.10
N CYS A 137 -4.55 6.67 -21.05
CA CYS A 137 -3.89 7.98 -21.14
C CYS A 137 -2.36 7.89 -21.24
N ASP A 138 -1.74 6.70 -21.18
CA ASP A 138 -0.32 6.52 -21.49
C ASP A 138 -0.13 6.39 -23.00
N ILE A 139 0.04 7.53 -23.68
CA ILE A 139 0.18 7.60 -25.14
C ILE A 139 1.63 7.64 -25.62
N TYR A 140 2.58 7.87 -24.71
CA TYR A 140 3.98 8.09 -25.06
C TYR A 140 4.74 6.80 -25.37
N ARG A 141 4.28 5.68 -24.80
CA ARG A 141 4.85 4.37 -25.10
C ARG A 141 4.07 3.68 -26.22
N PRO A 142 4.74 3.27 -27.32
CA PRO A 142 4.04 2.71 -28.48
C PRO A 142 3.12 1.52 -28.18
N ALA A 143 3.45 0.72 -27.17
CA ALA A 143 2.70 -0.47 -26.80
C ALA A 143 1.75 -0.27 -25.59
N ALA A 144 1.69 0.92 -24.98
CA ALA A 144 0.95 1.10 -23.72
C ALA A 144 -0.56 0.92 -23.91
N ILE A 145 -1.14 1.48 -24.96
CA ILE A 145 -2.56 1.33 -25.28
C ILE A 145 -2.90 -0.15 -25.50
N ASN A 146 -2.13 -0.85 -26.34
CA ASN A 146 -2.31 -2.28 -26.57
C ASN A 146 -2.14 -3.09 -25.28
N GLN A 147 -1.17 -2.72 -24.44
CA GLN A 147 -0.97 -3.37 -23.14
C GLN A 147 -2.21 -3.25 -22.27
N LEU A 148 -2.79 -2.05 -22.15
CA LEU A 148 -4.02 -1.85 -21.37
C LEU A 148 -5.19 -2.61 -21.97
N GLN A 149 -5.34 -2.65 -23.30
CA GLN A 149 -6.36 -3.44 -23.98
C GLN A 149 -6.24 -4.93 -23.69
N VAL A 150 -5.03 -5.49 -23.74
CA VAL A 150 -4.77 -6.91 -23.45
C VAL A 150 -5.10 -7.25 -21.98
N VAL A 151 -4.63 -6.43 -21.02
CA VAL A 151 -4.91 -6.71 -19.60
C VAL A 151 -6.36 -6.40 -19.24
N GLY A 152 -6.99 -5.40 -19.85
CA GLY A 152 -8.41 -5.09 -19.74
C GLY A 152 -9.28 -6.23 -20.27
N GLY A 153 -8.93 -6.78 -21.44
CA GLY A 153 -9.59 -7.96 -22.01
C GLY A 153 -9.50 -9.18 -21.10
N LYS A 154 -8.32 -9.45 -20.49
CA LYS A 154 -8.15 -10.53 -19.51
C LYS A 154 -8.97 -10.29 -18.21
N ALA A 155 -9.24 -9.05 -17.89
CA ALA A 155 -10.09 -8.65 -16.77
C ALA A 155 -11.58 -8.64 -17.12
N ASP A 156 -11.91 -8.79 -18.42
CA ASP A 156 -13.25 -8.62 -18.99
C ASP A 156 -13.82 -7.22 -18.64
N VAL A 157 -12.96 -6.19 -18.83
CA VAL A 157 -13.28 -4.78 -18.58
C VAL A 157 -13.03 -3.99 -19.87
N LYS A 158 -13.95 -3.10 -20.20
CA LYS A 158 -13.84 -2.25 -21.38
C LYS A 158 -12.73 -1.22 -21.22
N VAL A 159 -12.00 -0.99 -22.30
CA VAL A 159 -10.96 0.04 -22.40
C VAL A 159 -11.42 1.11 -23.38
N PHE A 160 -11.38 2.37 -22.93
CA PHE A 160 -11.58 3.55 -23.74
C PHE A 160 -10.22 4.05 -24.21
N GLU A 161 -10.05 4.26 -25.49
CA GLU A 161 -8.84 4.78 -26.10
C GLU A 161 -9.17 5.71 -27.27
N MET A 162 -8.24 6.57 -27.64
CA MET A 162 -8.35 7.50 -28.76
C MET A 162 -7.01 7.60 -29.54
N GLY A 163 -6.21 6.55 -29.53
CA GLY A 163 -4.88 6.57 -30.12
C GLY A 163 -3.95 7.57 -29.44
N GLN A 164 -3.08 8.21 -30.21
CA GLN A 164 -2.10 9.19 -29.73
C GLN A 164 -2.68 10.62 -29.64
N THR A 165 -3.83 10.74 -29.01
CA THR A 165 -4.47 12.03 -28.72
C THR A 165 -3.99 12.54 -27.36
N ASP A 166 -4.07 13.85 -27.12
CA ASP A 166 -3.74 14.48 -25.82
C ASP A 166 -4.40 13.74 -24.64
N PRO A 167 -3.62 13.33 -23.63
CA PRO A 167 -4.12 12.56 -22.46
C PRO A 167 -5.25 13.26 -21.72
N VAL A 168 -5.22 14.58 -21.62
CA VAL A 168 -6.25 15.39 -20.97
C VAL A 168 -7.58 15.28 -21.74
N VAL A 169 -7.51 15.32 -23.06
CA VAL A 169 -8.68 15.16 -23.94
C VAL A 169 -9.23 13.74 -23.84
N ILE A 170 -8.36 12.72 -23.81
CA ILE A 170 -8.76 11.32 -23.62
C ILE A 170 -9.50 11.15 -22.28
N ALA A 171 -8.93 11.64 -21.19
CA ALA A 171 -9.51 11.53 -19.84
C ALA A 171 -10.89 12.20 -19.77
N LYS A 172 -11.03 13.41 -20.32
CA LYS A 172 -12.30 14.13 -20.38
C LYS A 172 -13.36 13.39 -21.17
N LYS A 173 -13.00 12.86 -22.36
CA LYS A 173 -13.93 12.09 -23.18
C LYS A 173 -14.27 10.72 -22.58
N ALA A 174 -13.31 10.07 -21.89
CA ALA A 174 -13.58 8.85 -21.16
C ALA A 174 -14.59 9.07 -20.03
N LEU A 175 -14.51 10.22 -19.33
CA LEU A 175 -15.47 10.59 -18.30
C LEU A 175 -16.89 10.80 -18.89
N ALA A 176 -17.00 11.50 -20.00
CA ALA A 176 -18.28 11.66 -20.70
C ALA A 176 -18.82 10.29 -21.16
N TYR A 177 -17.98 9.47 -21.78
CA TYR A 177 -18.32 8.13 -22.18
C TYR A 177 -18.82 7.26 -21.01
N ALA A 178 -18.13 7.32 -19.86
CA ALA A 178 -18.55 6.57 -18.67
C ALA A 178 -19.98 6.95 -18.21
N LYS A 179 -20.30 8.24 -18.23
CA LYS A 179 -21.64 8.75 -17.90
C LYS A 179 -22.69 8.30 -18.91
N ASP A 180 -22.40 8.45 -20.21
CA ASP A 180 -23.36 8.16 -21.27
C ASP A 180 -23.69 6.65 -21.37
N TYR A 181 -22.73 5.78 -21.08
CA TYR A 181 -22.90 4.32 -21.16
C TYR A 181 -23.11 3.66 -19.80
N GLY A 182 -23.31 4.46 -18.73
CA GLY A 182 -23.68 3.97 -17.40
C GLY A 182 -22.58 3.16 -16.71
N HIS A 183 -21.30 3.47 -16.95
CA HIS A 183 -20.22 2.99 -16.11
C HIS A 183 -20.23 3.75 -14.80
N ASP A 184 -20.11 3.04 -13.69
CA ASP A 184 -20.12 3.63 -12.35
C ASP A 184 -18.73 3.90 -11.80
N ILE A 185 -17.68 3.39 -12.47
CA ILE A 185 -16.28 3.63 -12.13
C ILE A 185 -15.49 3.92 -13.42
N LEU A 186 -14.66 4.96 -13.35
CA LEU A 186 -13.65 5.29 -14.37
C LEU A 186 -12.27 5.20 -13.75
N ILE A 187 -11.40 4.34 -14.30
CA ILE A 187 -9.99 4.24 -13.89
C ILE A 187 -9.12 4.80 -15.02
N ILE A 188 -8.40 5.87 -14.74
CA ILE A 188 -7.52 6.56 -15.69
C ILE A 188 -6.11 6.03 -15.52
N ASP A 189 -5.58 5.29 -16.51
CA ASP A 189 -4.19 4.83 -16.54
C ASP A 189 -3.31 5.89 -17.19
N THR A 190 -2.61 6.68 -16.37
CA THR A 190 -1.77 7.79 -16.84
C THR A 190 -0.38 7.33 -17.25
N ALA A 191 0.29 8.15 -18.03
CA ALA A 191 1.69 7.95 -18.38
C ALA A 191 2.58 7.87 -17.12
N GLY A 192 3.72 7.19 -17.27
CA GLY A 192 4.79 7.22 -16.28
C GLY A 192 6.10 7.54 -16.98
N ARG A 193 6.90 8.40 -16.38
CA ARG A 193 8.26 8.69 -16.82
C ARG A 193 9.29 8.07 -15.89
N LEU A 194 10.54 8.00 -16.33
CA LEU A 194 11.64 7.43 -15.53
C LEU A 194 11.93 8.27 -14.28
N HIS A 195 11.74 9.58 -14.41
CA HIS A 195 11.96 10.55 -13.36
C HIS A 195 10.77 11.49 -13.23
N ILE A 196 10.68 12.14 -12.07
CA ILE A 196 9.72 13.22 -11.83
C ILE A 196 10.22 14.45 -12.58
N ASP A 197 9.44 14.93 -13.54
CA ASP A 197 9.68 16.17 -14.28
C ASP A 197 8.43 17.05 -14.29
N GLU A 198 8.61 18.34 -14.59
CA GLU A 198 7.50 19.32 -14.63
C GLU A 198 6.42 18.90 -15.62
N ALA A 199 6.81 18.41 -16.79
CA ALA A 199 5.85 18.04 -17.84
C ALA A 199 4.93 16.90 -17.42
N LEU A 200 5.45 15.90 -16.66
CA LEU A 200 4.62 14.84 -16.08
C LEU A 200 3.66 15.42 -15.06
N MET A 201 4.15 16.27 -14.16
CA MET A 201 3.32 16.84 -13.10
C MET A 201 2.24 17.76 -13.66
N ASP A 202 2.55 18.59 -14.65
CA ASP A 202 1.58 19.44 -15.34
C ASP A 202 0.49 18.65 -16.05
N GLU A 203 0.86 17.53 -16.70
CA GLU A 203 -0.11 16.64 -17.33
C GLU A 203 -1.08 16.07 -16.30
N LEU A 204 -0.56 15.55 -15.17
CA LEU A 204 -1.39 14.99 -14.11
C LEU A 204 -2.29 16.04 -13.46
N VAL A 205 -1.79 17.26 -13.24
CA VAL A 205 -2.57 18.39 -12.73
C VAL A 205 -3.69 18.76 -13.71
N ASN A 206 -3.42 18.76 -15.02
CA ASN A 206 -4.42 19.08 -16.03
C ASN A 206 -5.48 17.96 -16.14
N ILE A 207 -5.10 16.67 -16.11
CA ILE A 207 -6.05 15.57 -16.03
C ILE A 207 -6.92 15.69 -14.77
N LYS A 208 -6.31 15.99 -13.62
CA LYS A 208 -7.04 16.21 -12.34
C LYS A 208 -8.06 17.34 -12.46
N LYS A 209 -7.72 18.47 -13.07
CA LYS A 209 -8.65 19.60 -13.25
C LYS A 209 -9.85 19.23 -14.12
N GLU A 210 -9.64 18.49 -15.21
CA GLU A 210 -10.71 18.16 -16.16
C GLU A 210 -11.61 17.02 -15.70
N THR A 211 -11.10 16.10 -14.85
CA THR A 211 -11.83 14.91 -14.42
C THR A 211 -12.29 14.93 -12.98
N ASN A 212 -11.70 15.81 -12.16
CA ASN A 212 -11.96 15.92 -10.72
C ASN A 212 -12.04 14.55 -10.02
N PRO A 213 -10.92 13.78 -9.99
CA PRO A 213 -10.93 12.42 -9.48
C PRO A 213 -11.29 12.37 -8.00
N ASP A 214 -12.10 11.37 -7.63
CA ASP A 214 -12.45 11.05 -6.24
C ASP A 214 -11.27 10.40 -5.52
N GLU A 215 -10.45 9.66 -6.29
CA GLU A 215 -9.24 9.00 -5.77
C GLU A 215 -8.06 9.22 -6.72
N ILE A 216 -6.90 9.57 -6.13
CA ILE A 216 -5.62 9.68 -6.83
C ILE A 216 -4.68 8.65 -6.22
N MET A 217 -4.48 7.53 -6.93
CA MET A 217 -3.72 6.38 -6.48
C MET A 217 -2.30 6.40 -7.03
N LEU A 218 -1.32 6.60 -6.17
CA LEU A 218 0.09 6.47 -6.55
C LEU A 218 0.49 4.99 -6.54
N VAL A 219 1.01 4.51 -7.66
CA VAL A 219 1.58 3.16 -7.74
C VAL A 219 3.10 3.24 -7.61
N VAL A 220 3.64 2.60 -6.57
CA VAL A 220 5.07 2.53 -6.30
C VAL A 220 5.58 1.09 -6.38
N ASP A 221 6.84 0.96 -6.77
CA ASP A 221 7.53 -0.33 -6.79
C ASP A 221 8.15 -0.58 -5.41
N ALA A 222 7.83 -1.72 -4.78
CA ALA A 222 8.41 -2.08 -3.48
C ALA A 222 9.94 -2.23 -3.52
N MET A 223 10.51 -2.49 -4.69
CA MET A 223 11.95 -2.62 -4.86
C MET A 223 12.71 -1.29 -4.75
N THR A 224 12.01 -0.15 -4.86
CA THR A 224 12.65 1.17 -4.72
C THR A 224 12.96 1.56 -3.27
N GLY A 225 12.50 0.75 -2.31
CA GLY A 225 12.80 0.99 -0.89
C GLY A 225 12.35 2.37 -0.40
N GLN A 226 13.18 3.05 0.37
CA GLN A 226 12.86 4.36 0.96
C GLN A 226 12.69 5.49 -0.07
N ASP A 227 13.23 5.36 -1.29
CA ASP A 227 13.05 6.35 -2.36
C ASP A 227 11.57 6.45 -2.78
N ALA A 228 10.80 5.38 -2.64
CA ALA A 228 9.37 5.39 -2.88
C ALA A 228 8.63 6.44 -2.01
N VAL A 229 9.12 6.71 -0.79
CA VAL A 229 8.54 7.73 0.11
C VAL A 229 8.81 9.14 -0.43
N ASN A 230 10.01 9.38 -0.98
CA ASN A 230 10.36 10.66 -1.60
C ASN A 230 9.52 10.92 -2.86
N VAL A 231 9.34 9.87 -3.68
CA VAL A 231 8.46 9.90 -4.84
C VAL A 231 7.02 10.24 -4.42
N ALA A 232 6.50 9.56 -3.39
CA ALA A 232 5.15 9.82 -2.90
C ALA A 232 4.95 11.26 -2.44
N LYS A 233 5.94 11.83 -1.75
CA LYS A 233 5.88 13.22 -1.32
C LYS A 233 5.79 14.19 -2.51
N ALA A 234 6.59 13.97 -3.55
CA ALA A 234 6.58 14.84 -4.72
C ALA A 234 5.23 14.75 -5.49
N PHE A 235 4.64 13.56 -5.61
CA PHE A 235 3.31 13.40 -6.20
C PHE A 235 2.22 14.00 -5.31
N ASP A 236 2.33 13.89 -3.99
CA ASP A 236 1.38 14.49 -3.05
C ASP A 236 1.41 16.01 -3.13
N ASP A 237 2.59 16.62 -3.14
CA ASP A 237 2.79 18.06 -3.28
C ASP A 237 2.20 18.58 -4.62
N ALA A 238 2.27 17.81 -5.71
CA ALA A 238 1.79 18.21 -7.03
C ALA A 238 0.28 17.98 -7.23
N VAL A 239 -0.21 16.77 -6.91
CA VAL A 239 -1.59 16.37 -7.24
C VAL A 239 -2.44 16.01 -6.03
N GLY A 240 -1.86 15.90 -4.83
CA GLY A 240 -2.60 15.52 -3.61
C GLY A 240 -3.08 14.08 -3.71
N ILE A 241 -2.19 13.11 -3.52
CA ILE A 241 -2.54 11.69 -3.59
C ILE A 241 -3.45 11.30 -2.43
N THR A 242 -4.43 10.43 -2.70
CA THR A 242 -5.36 9.92 -1.68
C THR A 242 -4.93 8.56 -1.15
N GLY A 243 -4.20 7.78 -1.96
CA GLY A 243 -3.75 6.45 -1.60
C GLY A 243 -2.47 6.03 -2.32
N VAL A 244 -1.78 5.02 -1.75
CA VAL A 244 -0.62 4.39 -2.38
C VAL A 244 -0.87 2.91 -2.58
N LEU A 245 -0.53 2.42 -3.75
CA LEU A 245 -0.56 1.03 -4.11
C LEU A 245 0.87 0.53 -4.32
N MET A 246 1.34 -0.37 -3.46
CA MET A 246 2.67 -0.95 -3.57
C MET A 246 2.64 -2.22 -4.42
N SER A 247 3.42 -2.23 -5.48
CA SER A 247 3.58 -3.35 -6.40
C SER A 247 4.80 -4.20 -6.05
N LYS A 248 4.89 -5.41 -6.63
CA LYS A 248 6.07 -6.31 -6.57
C LYS A 248 6.51 -6.70 -5.16
N LEU A 249 5.59 -6.76 -4.20
CA LEU A 249 5.87 -7.23 -2.83
C LEU A 249 6.15 -8.74 -2.75
N ASP A 250 5.92 -9.47 -3.82
CA ASP A 250 6.25 -10.88 -4.01
C ASP A 250 7.72 -11.13 -4.40
N SER A 251 8.48 -10.08 -4.71
CA SER A 251 9.92 -10.15 -4.94
C SER A 251 10.71 -10.17 -3.61
N ASP A 252 12.05 -10.21 -3.69
CA ASP A 252 12.95 -10.21 -2.53
C ASP A 252 13.01 -8.87 -1.77
N THR A 253 11.90 -8.11 -1.77
CA THR A 253 11.82 -6.84 -1.09
C THR A 253 11.68 -7.01 0.41
N ARG A 254 12.33 -6.14 1.17
CA ARG A 254 12.24 -6.13 2.64
C ARG A 254 10.93 -5.53 3.16
N GLY A 255 10.19 -4.78 2.31
CA GLY A 255 8.87 -4.23 2.59
C GLY A 255 8.80 -3.05 3.56
N GLY A 256 9.90 -2.68 4.20
CA GLY A 256 9.94 -1.65 5.25
C GLY A 256 9.54 -0.24 4.79
N ALA A 257 9.70 0.06 3.50
CA ALA A 257 9.22 1.32 2.91
C ALA A 257 7.72 1.56 3.15
N ALA A 258 6.93 0.49 3.25
CA ALA A 258 5.49 0.57 3.52
C ALA A 258 5.20 1.41 4.78
N THR A 259 6.01 1.28 5.83
CA THR A 259 5.82 2.02 7.10
C THR A 259 6.02 3.53 6.96
N GLY A 260 6.79 3.97 5.94
CA GLY A 260 7.00 5.38 5.64
C GLY A 260 5.76 6.08 5.10
N PHE A 261 4.92 5.35 4.36
CA PHE A 261 3.72 5.92 3.74
C PHE A 261 2.61 6.23 4.73
N PHE A 262 2.43 5.44 5.78
CA PHE A 262 1.38 5.65 6.79
C PHE A 262 1.46 6.99 7.52
N ARG A 263 2.61 7.64 7.49
CA ARG A 263 2.81 8.94 8.12
C ARG A 263 2.21 10.10 7.31
N PHE A 264 2.02 9.91 5.98
CA PHE A 264 1.61 10.95 5.05
C PHE A 264 0.24 10.72 4.42
N LEU A 265 -0.28 9.49 4.43
CA LEU A 265 -1.42 9.10 3.61
C LEU A 265 -2.57 8.53 4.43
N ARG A 266 -3.80 8.90 4.05
CA ARG A 266 -5.02 8.32 4.63
C ARG A 266 -5.18 6.84 4.30
N TYR A 267 -4.67 6.37 3.14
CA TYR A 267 -4.93 5.04 2.61
C TYR A 267 -3.67 4.41 2.03
N PHE A 268 -3.43 3.18 2.39
CA PHE A 268 -2.35 2.38 1.84
C PHE A 268 -2.89 1.04 1.34
N TRP A 269 -2.65 0.76 0.06
CA TRP A 269 -3.08 -0.46 -0.58
C TRP A 269 -1.89 -1.32 -0.96
N VAL A 270 -1.93 -2.60 -0.59
CA VAL A 270 -0.92 -3.56 -1.02
C VAL A 270 -1.38 -4.24 -2.29
N GLY A 271 -0.67 -4.01 -3.39
CA GLY A 271 -1.03 -4.51 -4.72
C GLY A 271 -1.23 -6.01 -4.82
N ASN A 272 -0.65 -6.78 -3.91
CA ASN A 272 -0.84 -8.23 -3.86
C ASN A 272 -2.20 -8.66 -3.32
N VAL A 273 -2.91 -7.83 -2.57
CA VAL A 273 -4.31 -8.13 -2.16
C VAL A 273 -5.21 -8.21 -3.38
N ILE A 274 -4.92 -7.41 -4.42
CA ILE A 274 -5.65 -7.45 -5.69
C ILE A 274 -5.33 -8.75 -6.49
N THR A 275 -4.17 -9.38 -6.30
CA THR A 275 -3.79 -10.60 -7.06
C THR A 275 -4.53 -11.85 -6.61
N HIS A 276 -4.86 -11.98 -5.34
CA HIS A 276 -5.43 -13.22 -4.78
C HIS A 276 -6.87 -13.49 -5.24
N SER A 277 -7.65 -12.45 -5.46
CA SER A 277 -9.02 -12.60 -5.95
C SER A 277 -9.11 -12.94 -7.45
N CYS A 278 -8.01 -12.80 -8.21
CA CYS A 278 -8.03 -12.92 -9.66
C CYS A 278 -7.58 -14.26 -10.24
N TYR A 279 -6.84 -15.07 -9.50
CA TYR A 279 -6.33 -16.38 -9.97
C TYR A 279 -6.59 -17.45 -8.91
N LYS A 280 -7.10 -18.60 -9.34
CA LYS A 280 -7.51 -19.76 -8.50
C LYS A 280 -6.35 -20.54 -7.87
N THR A 281 -5.20 -19.97 -7.65
CA THR A 281 -4.11 -20.65 -6.93
C THR A 281 -3.80 -19.87 -5.65
N PRO A 282 -3.81 -20.54 -4.48
CA PRO A 282 -3.52 -19.89 -3.22
C PRO A 282 -2.01 -19.63 -3.13
N SER A 283 -1.52 -18.52 -3.65
CA SER A 283 -0.18 -18.07 -3.33
C SER A 283 -0.22 -17.30 -2.00
N LYS A 284 0.65 -17.71 -1.11
CA LYS A 284 0.72 -17.36 0.32
C LYS A 284 0.97 -15.86 0.65
N THR A 285 0.81 -14.94 -0.27
CA THR A 285 1.27 -13.54 -0.17
C THR A 285 0.18 -12.53 0.21
N ALA A 286 -1.12 -12.85 0.01
CA ALA A 286 -2.25 -12.06 0.57
C ALA A 286 -2.26 -12.08 2.11
N VAL A 287 -1.58 -13.07 2.62
CA VAL A 287 -1.38 -13.41 4.01
C VAL A 287 -0.44 -12.43 4.73
N ALA A 288 0.38 -11.60 4.06
CA ALA A 288 1.39 -10.82 4.79
C ALA A 288 0.79 -9.65 5.60
N PHE A 289 -0.30 -9.02 5.15
CA PHE A 289 -0.98 -7.98 5.92
C PHE A 289 -2.14 -8.51 6.77
N GLU A 290 -2.90 -9.46 6.25
CA GLU A 290 -3.83 -10.24 7.07
C GLU A 290 -3.09 -11.13 8.07
N VAL A 291 -1.91 -11.65 7.75
CA VAL A 291 -1.07 -12.48 8.63
C VAL A 291 -0.33 -11.68 9.70
N ILE A 292 0.06 -10.43 9.50
CA ILE A 292 0.50 -9.61 10.63
C ILE A 292 -0.70 -9.32 11.53
N ARG A 293 -1.89 -9.10 10.98
CA ARG A 293 -3.13 -8.91 11.73
C ARG A 293 -3.73 -10.20 12.29
N GLU A 294 -3.79 -11.30 11.52
CA GLU A 294 -4.31 -12.59 11.97
C GLU A 294 -3.29 -13.40 12.77
N LYS A 295 -2.00 -13.38 12.45
CA LYS A 295 -1.00 -14.02 13.32
C LYS A 295 -0.74 -13.24 14.59
N ALA A 296 -0.89 -11.93 14.61
CA ALA A 296 -1.01 -11.19 15.85
C ALA A 296 -2.29 -11.60 16.63
N ALA A 297 -3.43 -11.73 15.96
CA ALA A 297 -4.68 -12.21 16.58
C ALA A 297 -4.63 -13.72 16.91
N VAL A 298 -4.06 -14.58 16.07
CA VAL A 298 -3.93 -16.04 16.29
C VAL A 298 -2.88 -16.35 17.34
N THR A 299 -1.84 -15.52 17.52
CA THR A 299 -0.88 -15.71 18.62
C THR A 299 -1.54 -15.42 19.97
N PHE A 300 -2.65 -14.67 20.01
CA PHE A 300 -3.43 -14.38 21.22
C PHE A 300 -4.64 -15.28 21.44
N SER A 301 -5.13 -16.03 20.43
CA SER A 301 -6.28 -16.93 20.58
C SER A 301 -5.91 -18.37 21.04
N PHE A 302 -4.64 -18.68 21.22
CA PHE A 302 -4.16 -20.00 21.66
C PHE A 302 -3.67 -20.06 23.10
N PHE A 303 -4.15 -19.19 23.97
CA PHE A 303 -3.96 -19.38 25.43
C PHE A 303 -5.30 -19.18 26.16
N PRO A 304 -5.73 -20.24 26.89
CA PRO A 304 -6.79 -20.11 27.86
C PRO A 304 -6.39 -19.23 29.04
#